data_1d8f38e4ad564d96af146bd77656359b
#
_entry.id   1d8f38e4ad564d96af146bd77656359b
#
_cell.length_a   1.000
_cell.length_b   1.000
_cell.length_c   1.000
_cell.angle_alpha   90.00
_cell.angle_beta   90.00
_cell.angle_gamma   90.00
#
_symmetry.space_group_name_H-M   'P 1'
#
loop_
_entity.id
_entity.type
_entity.pdbx_description
1 polymer ?
#
loop_
_entity_poly.entity_id
_entity_poly.type
_entity_poly.pdbx_seq_one_letter_code
_entity_poly.pdbx_strand_id
1 'polypeptide(L)'
;LNIGCIPSKSLLNLSEEFHKVKGLANKGIEIGEVKLNLDKMMKSKDKAVTVLTKGVEFLLKKNKVTYFKGHGSFKSKNEILIKDDQKKETIIQTEKTVIATGSVPVSLPGIEIDEKIIVSSTGALKLEKVPNKMVVVGGGYIGLEMGSVWSRLGAKVEVVEFLDHITPGMDKEISSEFMKILKKQGMK
;
A
#
# COMPACT_ATOMS: atom_id res chain seq x y z
N LEU A 1 8.05 -2.61 1.71
CA LEU A 1 7.73 -2.01 3.01
C LEU A 1 7.32 -0.54 2.84
N ASN A 2 8.23 0.34 2.41
CA ASN A 2 8.13 1.80 2.50
C ASN A 2 7.02 2.43 1.63
N ILE A 3 6.74 1.84 0.47
CA ILE A 3 5.80 2.33 -0.55
C ILE A 3 4.59 1.39 -0.75
N GLY A 4 4.42 0.42 0.13
CA GLY A 4 3.35 -0.58 0.06
C GLY A 4 2.82 -0.94 1.45
N CYS A 5 3.34 -1.98 2.07
CA CYS A 5 2.78 -2.61 3.27
C CYS A 5 2.62 -1.68 4.48
N ILE A 6 3.64 -0.89 4.82
CA ILE A 6 3.57 -0.01 6.00
C ILE A 6 2.56 1.12 5.79
N PRO A 7 2.64 1.94 4.72
CA PRO A 7 1.69 3.03 4.53
C PRO A 7 0.26 2.53 4.31
N SER A 8 0.03 1.40 3.62
CA SER A 8 -1.32 0.87 3.43
C SER A 8 -1.94 0.42 4.75
N LYS A 9 -1.21 -0.31 5.61
CA LYS A 9 -1.73 -0.75 6.91
C LYS A 9 -1.96 0.43 7.85
N SER A 10 -1.11 1.45 7.81
CA SER A 10 -1.31 2.69 8.57
C SER A 10 -2.61 3.40 8.16
N LEU A 11 -2.85 3.57 6.85
CA LEU A 11 -4.08 4.21 6.37
C LEU A 11 -5.33 3.34 6.60
N LEU A 12 -5.22 2.01 6.44
CA LEU A 12 -6.32 1.09 6.75
C LEU A 12 -6.75 1.23 8.21
N ASN A 13 -5.80 1.25 9.16
CA ASN A 13 -6.10 1.43 10.57
C ASN A 13 -6.74 2.81 10.84
N LEU A 14 -6.12 3.89 10.39
CA LEU A 14 -6.62 5.25 10.62
C LEU A 14 -8.01 5.48 9.99
N SER A 15 -8.24 4.96 8.79
CA SER A 15 -9.54 5.07 8.13
C SER A 15 -10.62 4.24 8.82
N GLU A 16 -10.26 3.09 9.37
CA GLU A 16 -11.15 2.25 10.16
C GLU A 16 -11.54 2.95 11.46
N GLU A 17 -10.60 3.56 12.18
CA GLU A 17 -10.87 4.35 13.38
C GLU A 17 -11.84 5.50 13.08
N PHE A 18 -11.58 6.25 12.01
CA PHE A 18 -12.47 7.33 11.56
C PHE A 18 -13.89 6.84 11.25
N HIS A 19 -14.00 5.69 10.56
CA HIS A 19 -15.28 5.08 10.25
C HIS A 19 -16.02 4.60 11.52
N LYS A 20 -15.30 3.94 12.43
CA LYS A 20 -15.87 3.47 13.71
C LYS A 20 -16.41 4.60 14.56
N VAL A 21 -15.66 5.69 14.69
CA VAL A 21 -16.05 6.87 15.46
C VAL A 21 -17.36 7.44 14.93
N LYS A 22 -17.52 7.57 13.62
CA LYS A 22 -18.79 8.03 13.00
C LYS A 22 -19.97 7.11 13.28
N GLY A 23 -19.72 5.82 13.46
CA GLY A 23 -20.76 4.82 13.75
C GLY A 23 -21.17 4.72 15.22
N LEU A 24 -20.47 5.39 16.14
CA LEU A 24 -20.73 5.26 17.58
C LEU A 24 -22.09 5.83 18.00
N ALA A 25 -22.58 6.87 17.34
CA ALA A 25 -23.90 7.43 17.60
C ALA A 25 -25.01 6.38 17.48
N ASN A 26 -24.91 5.47 16.52
CA ASN A 26 -25.86 4.36 16.33
C ASN A 26 -25.81 3.32 17.47
N LYS A 27 -24.81 3.42 18.36
CA LYS A 27 -24.60 2.54 19.52
C LYS A 27 -24.89 3.24 20.86
N GLY A 28 -25.51 4.43 20.80
CA GLY A 28 -25.84 5.20 21.99
C GLY A 28 -24.67 6.02 22.57
N ILE A 29 -23.57 6.19 21.82
CA ILE A 29 -22.45 7.02 22.24
C ILE A 29 -22.47 8.30 21.39
N GLU A 30 -22.88 9.39 22.00
CA GLU A 30 -22.91 10.70 21.37
C GLU A 30 -21.53 11.33 21.38
N ILE A 31 -21.07 11.71 20.18
CA ILE A 31 -19.84 12.47 19.97
C ILE A 31 -20.16 13.68 19.11
N GLY A 32 -19.46 14.78 19.38
CA GLY A 32 -19.59 15.97 18.58
C GLY A 32 -19.15 15.75 17.12
N GLU A 33 -19.07 16.82 16.33
CA GLU A 33 -18.72 16.76 14.93
C GLU A 33 -17.33 16.16 14.72
N VAL A 34 -17.24 15.06 13.98
CA VAL A 34 -15.96 14.40 13.63
C VAL A 34 -15.54 14.85 12.25
N LYS A 35 -14.44 15.59 12.19
CA LYS A 35 -13.84 16.10 10.93
C LYS A 35 -12.57 15.34 10.58
N LEU A 36 -12.44 15.00 9.30
CA LEU A 36 -11.20 14.47 8.74
C LEU A 36 -10.20 15.61 8.50
N ASN A 37 -9.00 15.47 9.03
CA ASN A 37 -7.84 16.24 8.60
C ASN A 37 -6.89 15.32 7.85
N LEU A 38 -7.04 15.27 6.52
CA LEU A 38 -6.30 14.33 5.67
C LEU A 38 -4.79 14.60 5.73
N ASP A 39 -4.36 15.87 5.76
CA ASP A 39 -2.93 16.23 5.85
C ASP A 39 -2.29 15.66 7.13
N LYS A 40 -2.94 15.79 8.28
CA LYS A 40 -2.47 15.18 9.53
C LYS A 40 -2.46 13.67 9.48
N MET A 41 -3.46 13.04 8.84
CA MET A 41 -3.52 11.60 8.66
C MET A 41 -2.35 11.10 7.79
N MET A 42 -2.06 11.80 6.68
CA MET A 42 -0.93 11.47 5.81
C MET A 42 0.42 11.64 6.54
N LYS A 43 0.60 12.71 7.31
CA LYS A 43 1.79 12.89 8.16
C LYS A 43 1.95 11.78 9.20
N SER A 44 0.85 11.29 9.77
CA SER A 44 0.89 10.16 10.70
C SER A 44 1.33 8.86 10.01
N LYS A 45 0.82 8.60 8.82
CA LYS A 45 1.27 7.49 7.96
C LYS A 45 2.77 7.59 7.65
N ASP A 46 3.27 8.77 7.23
CA ASP A 46 4.68 8.98 6.90
C ASP A 46 5.60 8.82 8.12
N LYS A 47 5.12 9.25 9.29
CA LYS A 47 5.81 9.00 10.56
C LYS A 47 5.92 7.50 10.85
N ALA A 48 4.85 6.73 10.65
CA ALA A 48 4.88 5.28 10.83
C ALA A 48 5.90 4.61 9.88
N VAL A 49 5.94 5.02 8.60
CA VAL A 49 6.96 4.56 7.64
C VAL A 49 8.36 4.86 8.16
N THR A 50 8.61 6.11 8.57
CA THR A 50 9.93 6.55 9.06
C THR A 50 10.38 5.76 10.29
N VAL A 51 9.51 5.56 11.26
CA VAL A 51 9.83 4.83 12.50
C VAL A 51 10.16 3.38 12.20
N LEU A 52 9.35 2.71 11.39
CA LEU A 52 9.52 1.29 11.11
C LEU A 52 10.73 1.02 10.21
N THR A 53 11.01 1.87 9.23
CA THR A 53 12.19 1.71 8.38
C THR A 53 13.50 1.95 9.13
N LYS A 54 13.54 2.98 10.01
CA LYS A 54 14.68 3.18 10.93
C LYS A 54 14.85 2.01 11.89
N GLY A 55 13.74 1.40 12.34
CA GLY A 55 13.79 0.18 13.16
C GLY A 55 14.45 -0.99 12.44
N VAL A 56 14.15 -1.19 11.14
CA VAL A 56 14.81 -2.22 10.32
C VAL A 56 16.32 -1.92 10.18
N GLU A 57 16.70 -0.69 9.86
CA GLU A 57 18.12 -0.28 9.78
C GLU A 57 18.86 -0.56 11.11
N PHE A 58 18.23 -0.22 12.23
CA PHE A 58 18.79 -0.51 13.56
C PHE A 58 18.97 -2.01 13.77
N LEU A 59 18.01 -2.85 13.39
CA LEU A 59 18.10 -4.30 13.52
C LEU A 59 19.22 -4.89 12.64
N LEU A 60 19.38 -4.42 11.42
CA LEU A 60 20.48 -4.82 10.54
C LEU A 60 21.82 -4.50 11.21
N LYS A 61 21.99 -3.28 11.71
CA LYS A 61 23.21 -2.86 12.42
C LYS A 61 23.47 -3.69 13.69
N LYS A 62 22.43 -3.90 14.50
CA LYS A 62 22.51 -4.69 15.74
C LYS A 62 22.96 -6.13 15.46
N ASN A 63 22.48 -6.72 14.37
CA ASN A 63 22.83 -8.07 13.97
C ASN A 63 24.08 -8.16 13.08
N LYS A 64 24.85 -7.06 12.96
CA LYS A 64 26.09 -6.99 12.17
C LYS A 64 25.90 -7.37 10.70
N VAL A 65 24.69 -7.10 10.15
CA VAL A 65 24.39 -7.28 8.71
C VAL A 65 24.92 -6.06 7.96
N THR A 66 25.79 -6.29 6.99
CA THR A 66 26.27 -5.21 6.10
C THR A 66 25.13 -4.77 5.19
N TYR A 67 24.80 -3.49 5.24
CA TYR A 67 23.76 -2.89 4.43
C TYR A 67 24.38 -2.04 3.32
N PHE A 68 24.05 -2.35 2.07
CA PHE A 68 24.42 -1.57 0.90
C PHE A 68 23.17 -0.91 0.32
N LYS A 69 23.18 0.40 0.21
CA LYS A 69 22.11 1.14 -0.45
C LYS A 69 22.44 1.36 -1.92
N GLY A 70 21.60 0.86 -2.81
CA GLY A 70 21.80 0.98 -4.24
C GLY A 70 21.03 -0.05 -5.04
N HIS A 71 21.23 -0.04 -6.36
CA HIS A 71 20.67 -1.02 -7.28
C HIS A 71 21.64 -2.21 -7.41
N GLY A 72 21.17 -3.40 -7.05
CA GLY A 72 21.94 -4.65 -7.17
C GLY A 72 21.66 -5.34 -8.51
N SER A 73 22.70 -5.82 -9.17
CA SER A 73 22.60 -6.65 -10.37
C SER A 73 23.61 -7.78 -10.34
N PHE A 74 23.29 -8.92 -10.95
CA PHE A 74 24.25 -10.01 -11.08
C PHE A 74 25.32 -9.64 -12.09
N LYS A 75 26.60 -9.70 -11.68
CA LYS A 75 27.74 -9.61 -12.56
C LYS A 75 28.22 -10.99 -12.99
N SER A 76 28.14 -11.95 -12.07
CA SER A 76 28.39 -13.38 -12.31
C SER A 76 27.57 -14.22 -11.34
N LYS A 77 27.74 -15.55 -11.36
CA LYS A 77 27.08 -16.48 -10.45
C LYS A 77 27.31 -16.13 -8.96
N ASN A 78 28.48 -15.59 -8.64
CA ASN A 78 28.90 -15.32 -7.28
C ASN A 78 29.24 -13.84 -7.02
N GLU A 79 28.95 -12.96 -7.96
CA GLU A 79 29.26 -11.53 -7.86
C GLU A 79 28.01 -10.68 -8.07
N ILE A 80 27.75 -9.79 -7.11
CA ILE A 80 26.70 -8.79 -7.20
C ILE A 80 27.38 -7.42 -7.36
N LEU A 81 27.03 -6.72 -8.43
CA LEU A 81 27.37 -5.32 -8.65
C LEU A 81 26.29 -4.45 -8.00
N ILE A 82 26.70 -3.56 -7.12
CA ILE A 82 25.84 -2.57 -6.46
C ILE A 82 26.21 -1.20 -7.00
N LYS A 83 25.22 -0.47 -7.51
CA LYS A 83 25.36 0.89 -8.00
C LYS A 83 24.53 1.82 -7.13
N ASP A 84 25.19 2.72 -6.41
CA ASP A 84 24.51 3.68 -5.52
C ASP A 84 23.95 4.89 -6.28
N ASP A 85 23.26 5.78 -5.56
CA ASP A 85 22.64 6.99 -6.12
C ASP A 85 23.68 7.97 -6.72
N GLN A 86 24.95 7.86 -6.31
CA GLN A 86 26.09 8.65 -6.85
C GLN A 86 26.80 7.94 -8.01
N LYS A 87 26.22 6.84 -8.52
CA LYS A 87 26.78 5.97 -9.56
C LYS A 87 28.09 5.27 -9.19
N LYS A 88 28.46 5.26 -7.90
CA LYS A 88 29.60 4.49 -7.42
C LYS A 88 29.28 3.00 -7.48
N GLU A 89 30.18 2.24 -8.01
CA GLU A 89 30.05 0.80 -8.17
C GLU A 89 30.83 0.06 -7.07
N THR A 90 30.17 -0.92 -6.46
CA THR A 90 30.78 -1.82 -5.48
C THR A 90 30.44 -3.25 -5.89
N ILE A 91 31.44 -4.12 -5.92
CA ILE A 91 31.24 -5.55 -6.20
C ILE A 91 31.39 -6.31 -4.89
N ILE A 92 30.42 -7.17 -4.60
CA ILE A 92 30.47 -8.08 -3.48
C ILE A 92 30.49 -9.53 -3.96
N GLN A 93 31.24 -10.36 -3.27
CA GLN A 93 31.25 -11.81 -3.47
C GLN A 93 30.20 -12.47 -2.58
N THR A 94 29.48 -13.44 -3.11
CA THR A 94 28.46 -14.19 -2.37
C THR A 94 28.35 -15.62 -2.87
N GLU A 95 28.17 -16.54 -1.95
CA GLU A 95 27.93 -17.95 -2.29
C GLU A 95 26.43 -18.22 -2.55
N LYS A 96 25.56 -17.50 -1.85
CA LYS A 96 24.09 -17.65 -1.94
C LYS A 96 23.44 -16.27 -1.99
N THR A 97 22.47 -16.13 -2.88
CA THR A 97 21.73 -14.87 -3.06
C THR A 97 20.23 -15.14 -2.95
N VAL A 98 19.54 -14.32 -2.17
CA VAL A 98 18.08 -14.28 -2.12
C VAL A 98 17.60 -13.06 -2.89
N ILE A 99 16.80 -13.29 -3.94
CA ILE A 99 16.17 -12.23 -4.72
C ILE A 99 14.88 -11.82 -4.03
N ALA A 100 14.87 -10.65 -3.42
CA ALA A 100 13.72 -10.11 -2.69
C ALA A 100 13.47 -8.64 -3.08
N THR A 101 13.41 -8.38 -4.39
CA THR A 101 13.40 -7.02 -4.97
C THR A 101 12.03 -6.35 -4.98
N GLY A 102 10.99 -7.04 -4.50
CA GLY A 102 9.62 -6.54 -4.46
C GLY A 102 8.90 -6.69 -5.80
N SER A 103 7.88 -5.87 -6.01
CA SER A 103 7.03 -5.88 -7.21
C SER A 103 6.71 -4.46 -7.65
N VAL A 104 6.35 -4.31 -8.90
CA VAL A 104 5.88 -3.05 -9.49
C VAL A 104 4.47 -3.22 -10.04
N PRO A 105 3.67 -2.15 -10.12
CA PRO A 105 2.36 -2.19 -10.78
C PRO A 105 2.52 -2.55 -12.27
N VAL A 106 1.60 -3.37 -12.78
CA VAL A 106 1.52 -3.67 -14.20
C VAL A 106 0.64 -2.61 -14.87
N SER A 107 1.14 -1.98 -15.92
CA SER A 107 0.35 -1.08 -16.76
C SER A 107 -0.55 -1.88 -17.71
N LEU A 108 -1.80 -1.45 -17.89
CA LEU A 108 -2.69 -1.99 -18.89
C LEU A 108 -2.39 -1.36 -20.25
N PRO A 109 -2.47 -2.13 -21.37
CA PRO A 109 -2.30 -1.57 -22.71
C PRO A 109 -3.26 -0.40 -22.96
N GLY A 110 -2.71 0.73 -23.42
CA GLY A 110 -3.48 1.95 -23.70
C GLY A 110 -3.85 2.78 -22.48
N ILE A 111 -3.44 2.40 -21.26
CA ILE A 111 -3.66 3.16 -20.03
C ILE A 111 -2.31 3.53 -19.44
N GLU A 112 -1.98 4.81 -19.51
CA GLU A 112 -0.75 5.34 -18.91
C GLU A 112 -1.00 5.80 -17.46
N ILE A 113 -0.14 5.37 -16.55
CA ILE A 113 -0.17 5.80 -15.15
C ILE A 113 0.56 7.13 -15.07
N ASP A 114 -0.19 8.24 -14.88
CA ASP A 114 0.33 9.60 -14.79
C ASP A 114 0.56 10.07 -13.34
N GLU A 115 0.22 9.22 -12.37
CA GLU A 115 0.25 9.48 -10.91
C GLU A 115 -0.50 10.77 -10.49
N LYS A 116 -1.47 11.20 -11.30
CA LYS A 116 -2.35 12.38 -11.06
C LYS A 116 -3.82 12.00 -11.09
N ILE A 117 -4.30 11.51 -12.23
CA ILE A 117 -5.67 11.05 -12.45
C ILE A 117 -5.69 9.52 -12.46
N ILE A 118 -4.77 8.91 -13.17
CA ILE A 118 -4.57 7.47 -13.21
C ILE A 118 -3.34 7.16 -12.35
N VAL A 119 -3.61 6.68 -11.16
CA VAL A 119 -2.57 6.44 -10.14
C VAL A 119 -2.33 4.95 -9.94
N SER A 120 -1.09 4.60 -9.67
CA SER A 120 -0.74 3.29 -9.11
C SER A 120 -1.10 3.23 -7.62
N SER A 121 -0.85 2.08 -6.98
CA SER A 121 -0.96 1.98 -5.52
C SER A 121 -0.06 2.98 -4.79
N THR A 122 1.09 3.36 -5.40
CA THR A 122 2.00 4.35 -4.83
C THR A 122 1.36 5.75 -4.82
N GLY A 123 0.72 6.16 -5.90
CA GLY A 123 -0.04 7.41 -5.96
C GLY A 123 -1.27 7.39 -5.08
N ALA A 124 -2.00 6.27 -5.06
CA ALA A 124 -3.17 6.10 -4.19
C ALA A 124 -2.84 6.25 -2.68
N LEU A 125 -1.62 5.97 -2.27
CA LEU A 125 -1.13 6.19 -0.90
C LEU A 125 -0.72 7.64 -0.60
N LYS A 126 -0.80 8.55 -1.59
CA LYS A 126 -0.31 9.94 -1.49
C LYS A 126 -1.33 10.98 -1.93
N LEU A 127 -2.60 10.61 -2.15
CA LEU A 127 -3.61 11.58 -2.58
C LEU A 127 -3.74 12.73 -1.57
N GLU A 128 -3.74 13.95 -2.09
CA GLU A 128 -3.82 15.18 -1.28
C GLU A 128 -5.26 15.52 -0.85
N LYS A 129 -6.25 14.90 -1.48
CA LYS A 129 -7.67 15.06 -1.16
C LYS A 129 -8.42 13.75 -1.32
N VAL A 130 -9.50 13.59 -0.56
CA VAL A 130 -10.43 12.47 -0.76
C VAL A 130 -11.14 12.65 -2.10
N PRO A 131 -11.03 11.70 -3.05
CA PRO A 131 -11.72 11.82 -4.32
C PRO A 131 -13.25 11.67 -4.12
N ASN A 132 -14.04 12.41 -4.88
CA ASN A 132 -15.49 12.21 -4.88
C ASN A 132 -15.88 10.81 -5.41
N LYS A 133 -15.18 10.35 -6.44
CA LYS A 133 -15.34 9.05 -7.06
C LYS A 133 -13.97 8.45 -7.34
N MET A 134 -13.83 7.14 -7.10
CA MET A 134 -12.63 6.36 -7.38
C MET A 134 -13.03 5.09 -8.10
N VAL A 135 -12.37 4.80 -9.21
CA VAL A 135 -12.47 3.51 -9.89
C VAL A 135 -11.18 2.73 -9.62
N VAL A 136 -11.32 1.53 -9.10
CA VAL A 136 -10.22 0.61 -8.87
C VAL A 136 -10.26 -0.44 -9.97
N VAL A 137 -9.19 -0.51 -10.76
CA VAL A 137 -9.04 -1.52 -11.81
C VAL A 137 -8.26 -2.70 -11.26
N GLY A 138 -8.94 -3.83 -11.17
CA GLY A 138 -8.45 -5.06 -10.56
C GLY A 138 -8.98 -5.29 -9.14
N GLY A 139 -9.56 -6.46 -8.90
CA GLY A 139 -10.08 -6.92 -7.61
C GLY A 139 -9.04 -7.63 -6.74
N GLY A 140 -7.74 -7.35 -6.94
CA GLY A 140 -6.67 -7.85 -6.10
C GLY A 140 -6.61 -7.16 -4.73
N TYR A 141 -5.94 -7.77 -3.76
CA TYR A 141 -5.90 -7.27 -2.38
C TYR A 141 -5.40 -5.83 -2.24
N ILE A 142 -4.41 -5.39 -3.03
CA ILE A 142 -3.88 -4.01 -2.97
C ILE A 142 -4.96 -3.00 -3.39
N GLY A 143 -5.64 -3.25 -4.50
CA GLY A 143 -6.72 -2.39 -4.98
C GLY A 143 -7.88 -2.30 -3.99
N LEU A 144 -8.27 -3.44 -3.41
CA LEU A 144 -9.33 -3.52 -2.41
C LEU A 144 -8.95 -2.84 -1.09
N GLU A 145 -7.68 -2.93 -0.65
CA GLU A 145 -7.19 -2.18 0.51
C GLU A 145 -7.28 -0.67 0.28
N MET A 146 -6.80 -0.18 -0.86
CA MET A 146 -6.89 1.26 -1.19
C MET A 146 -8.33 1.71 -1.36
N GLY A 147 -9.15 0.93 -2.05
CA GLY A 147 -10.58 1.18 -2.17
C GLY A 147 -11.26 1.29 -0.80
N SER A 148 -10.93 0.40 0.13
CA SER A 148 -11.47 0.42 1.50
C SER A 148 -11.07 1.69 2.26
N VAL A 149 -9.79 2.09 2.18
CA VAL A 149 -9.32 3.34 2.80
C VAL A 149 -10.13 4.52 2.31
N TRP A 150 -10.17 4.72 1.00
CA TRP A 150 -10.83 5.91 0.42
C TRP A 150 -12.34 5.88 0.57
N SER A 151 -12.97 4.70 0.52
CA SER A 151 -14.40 4.54 0.80
C SER A 151 -14.75 4.98 2.23
N ARG A 152 -14.00 4.53 3.24
CA ARG A 152 -14.19 4.93 4.64
C ARG A 152 -13.98 6.43 4.87
N LEU A 153 -13.11 7.05 4.08
CA LEU A 153 -12.87 8.50 4.11
C LEU A 153 -13.92 9.30 3.35
N GLY A 154 -14.82 8.66 2.59
CA GLY A 154 -15.98 9.29 1.95
C GLY A 154 -16.00 9.24 0.42
N ALA A 155 -15.04 8.60 -0.25
CA ALA A 155 -15.07 8.38 -1.69
C ALA A 155 -16.15 7.38 -2.10
N LYS A 156 -16.80 7.59 -3.23
CA LYS A 156 -17.61 6.56 -3.89
C LYS A 156 -16.67 5.65 -4.68
N VAL A 157 -16.51 4.41 -4.23
CA VAL A 157 -15.55 3.47 -4.82
C VAL A 157 -16.28 2.42 -5.65
N GLU A 158 -15.84 2.26 -6.90
CA GLU A 158 -16.26 1.20 -7.81
C GLU A 158 -15.05 0.35 -8.20
N VAL A 159 -15.16 -0.97 -8.09
CA VAL A 159 -14.11 -1.93 -8.45
C VAL A 159 -14.52 -2.61 -9.76
N VAL A 160 -13.61 -2.60 -10.73
CA VAL A 160 -13.76 -3.30 -12.00
C VAL A 160 -12.78 -4.47 -12.02
N GLU A 161 -13.31 -5.68 -12.07
CA GLU A 161 -12.53 -6.92 -12.14
C GLU A 161 -12.93 -7.70 -13.39
N PHE A 162 -11.94 -8.24 -14.10
CA PHE A 162 -12.15 -9.02 -15.30
C PHE A 162 -12.69 -10.43 -14.98
N LEU A 163 -12.25 -11.01 -13.86
CA LEU A 163 -12.67 -12.32 -13.41
C LEU A 163 -14.05 -12.25 -12.73
N ASP A 164 -14.69 -13.39 -12.57
CA ASP A 164 -15.98 -13.53 -11.88
C ASP A 164 -15.91 -13.38 -10.35
N HIS A 165 -14.71 -13.23 -9.80
CA HIS A 165 -14.45 -13.11 -8.36
C HIS A 165 -13.28 -12.17 -8.06
N ILE A 166 -13.28 -11.57 -6.89
CA ILE A 166 -12.17 -10.77 -6.36
C ILE A 166 -11.10 -11.67 -5.73
N THR A 167 -9.92 -11.10 -5.45
CA THR A 167 -8.80 -11.82 -4.80
C THR A 167 -8.42 -13.13 -5.49
N PRO A 168 -8.09 -13.09 -6.80
CA PRO A 168 -7.72 -14.29 -7.54
C PRO A 168 -6.54 -15.00 -6.86
N GLY A 169 -6.61 -16.33 -6.79
CA GLY A 169 -5.63 -17.16 -6.08
C GLY A 169 -5.93 -17.42 -4.61
N MET A 170 -6.94 -16.78 -4.03
CA MET A 170 -7.48 -17.13 -2.71
C MET A 170 -8.61 -18.16 -2.83
N ASP A 171 -8.96 -18.77 -1.70
CA ASP A 171 -10.11 -19.64 -1.61
C ASP A 171 -11.40 -18.92 -2.04
N LYS A 172 -12.26 -19.61 -2.84
CA LYS A 172 -13.46 -19.01 -3.40
C LYS A 172 -14.51 -18.62 -2.36
N GLU A 173 -14.64 -19.39 -1.29
CA GLU A 173 -15.56 -19.09 -0.19
C GLU A 173 -15.11 -17.80 0.50
N ILE A 174 -13.81 -17.68 0.82
CA ILE A 174 -13.22 -16.49 1.42
C ILE A 174 -13.40 -15.28 0.50
N SER A 175 -13.14 -15.41 -0.81
CA SER A 175 -13.34 -14.33 -1.78
C SER A 175 -14.80 -13.88 -1.85
N SER A 176 -15.75 -14.82 -1.81
CA SER A 176 -17.19 -14.53 -1.82
C SER A 176 -17.63 -13.79 -0.55
N GLU A 177 -17.21 -14.26 0.62
CA GLU A 177 -17.54 -13.59 1.89
C GLU A 177 -16.90 -12.20 1.97
N PHE A 178 -15.66 -12.07 1.52
CA PHE A 178 -14.99 -10.77 1.48
C PHE A 178 -15.71 -9.78 0.55
N MET A 179 -16.16 -10.24 -0.62
CA MET A 179 -16.96 -9.41 -1.53
C MET A 179 -18.27 -8.92 -0.87
N LYS A 180 -18.97 -9.79 -0.13
CA LYS A 180 -20.17 -9.41 0.62
C LYS A 180 -19.88 -8.31 1.66
N ILE A 181 -18.75 -8.45 2.38
CA ILE A 181 -18.32 -7.44 3.36
C ILE A 181 -18.06 -6.09 2.68
N LEU A 182 -17.32 -6.08 1.58
CA LEU A 182 -16.99 -4.85 0.84
C LEU A 182 -18.25 -4.17 0.28
N LYS A 183 -19.18 -4.94 -0.30
CA LYS A 183 -20.48 -4.43 -0.75
C LYS A 183 -21.28 -3.83 0.41
N LYS A 184 -21.32 -4.49 1.57
CA LYS A 184 -21.99 -3.95 2.78
C LYS A 184 -21.35 -2.65 3.28
N GLN A 185 -20.05 -2.46 3.03
CA GLN A 185 -19.33 -1.21 3.31
C GLN A 185 -19.54 -0.13 2.24
N GLY A 186 -20.33 -0.38 1.20
CA GLY A 186 -20.71 0.59 0.19
C GLY A 186 -19.80 0.60 -1.07
N MET A 187 -18.87 -0.32 -1.20
CA MET A 187 -18.10 -0.51 -2.44
C MET A 187 -18.96 -1.24 -3.49
N LYS A 188 -18.81 -0.85 -4.75
CA LYS A 188 -19.51 -1.45 -5.89
C LYS A 188 -18.53 -2.21 -6.76
#